data_35d0d0fe0636ef4bb26c493573515b3e
#
_entry.id   35d0d0fe0636ef4bb26c493573515b3e
#
_cell.length_a   1.000
_cell.length_b   1.000
_cell.length_c   1.000
_cell.angle_alpha   90.00
_cell.angle_beta   90.00
_cell.angle_gamma   90.00
#
_symmetry.space_group_name_H-M   'P 1'
#
loop_
_entity.id
_entity.type
_entity.pdbx_description
1 polymer ?
#
loop_
_entity_poly.entity_id
_entity_poly.type
_entity_poly.pdbx_seq_one_letter_code
_entity_poly.pdbx_strand_id
1 'polypeptide(L)'
;MVEFALVLPVLVLLLFGVIEFTRAYNAKTTMTHAAREGARTLALHGSVSEAQARVRASSPSLNQAHVTITTVPASGVCTPGQTVKVVVSYQMRYSIPMFRSGNWSLQETGVMRCGG
;
A
#
# COMPACT_ATOMS: atom_id res chain seq x y z
N MET A 1 -19.51 -7.61 38.99
CA MET A 1 -19.29 -6.21 38.58
C MET A 1 -17.82 -5.89 38.37
N VAL A 2 -16.95 -6.25 39.33
CA VAL A 2 -15.51 -6.04 39.17
C VAL A 2 -14.96 -6.85 38.00
N GLU A 3 -15.45 -8.06 37.76
CA GLU A 3 -15.07 -8.91 36.65
C GLU A 3 -15.39 -8.26 35.29
N PHE A 4 -16.53 -7.62 35.19
CA PHE A 4 -16.96 -6.92 33.99
C PHE A 4 -16.08 -5.70 33.74
N ALA A 5 -15.68 -4.99 34.78
CA ALA A 5 -14.81 -3.83 34.66
C ALA A 5 -13.41 -4.19 34.18
N LEU A 6 -12.95 -5.41 34.44
CA LEU A 6 -11.65 -5.89 33.97
C LEU A 6 -11.71 -6.42 32.53
N VAL A 7 -12.84 -7.00 32.16
CA VAL A 7 -13.03 -7.59 30.82
C VAL A 7 -13.26 -6.50 29.76
N LEU A 8 -13.97 -5.45 30.12
CA LEU A 8 -14.33 -4.39 29.17
C LEU A 8 -13.13 -3.71 28.53
N PRO A 9 -12.09 -3.28 29.27
CA PRO A 9 -10.90 -2.69 28.65
C PRO A 9 -10.19 -3.65 27.71
N VAL A 10 -10.11 -4.93 28.06
CA VAL A 10 -9.48 -5.95 27.24
C VAL A 10 -10.25 -6.13 25.92
N LEU A 11 -11.58 -6.16 26.02
CA LEU A 11 -12.45 -6.28 24.85
C LEU A 11 -12.28 -5.09 23.91
N VAL A 12 -12.22 -3.88 24.46
CA VAL A 12 -12.03 -2.66 23.66
C VAL A 12 -10.68 -2.70 22.94
N LEU A 13 -9.61 -3.14 23.63
CA LEU A 13 -8.29 -3.27 23.02
C LEU A 13 -8.29 -4.28 21.88
N LEU A 14 -8.98 -5.41 22.05
CA LEU A 14 -9.10 -6.40 21.00
C LEU A 14 -9.82 -5.83 19.77
N LEU A 15 -10.88 -5.06 19.99
CA LEU A 15 -11.61 -4.43 18.90
C LEU A 15 -10.73 -3.45 18.14
N PHE A 16 -9.96 -2.61 18.83
CA PHE A 16 -9.03 -1.70 18.18
C PHE A 16 -7.96 -2.45 17.39
N GLY A 17 -7.46 -3.55 17.95
CA GLY A 17 -6.48 -4.39 17.27
C GLY A 17 -7.02 -4.96 15.97
N VAL A 18 -8.26 -5.46 15.98
CA VAL A 18 -8.90 -6.01 14.78
C VAL A 18 -9.10 -4.92 13.74
N ILE A 19 -9.55 -3.73 14.16
CA ILE A 19 -9.77 -2.61 13.24
C ILE A 19 -8.45 -2.19 12.59
N GLU A 20 -7.39 -2.04 13.38
CA GLU A 20 -6.09 -1.63 12.85
C GLU A 20 -5.51 -2.68 11.91
N PHE A 21 -5.66 -3.96 12.25
CA PHE A 21 -5.23 -5.04 11.37
C PHE A 21 -5.97 -5.03 10.05
N THR A 22 -7.30 -4.83 10.10
CA THR A 22 -8.14 -4.77 8.91
C THR A 22 -7.74 -3.60 8.01
N ARG A 23 -7.46 -2.45 8.60
CA ARG A 23 -7.00 -1.28 7.86
C ARG A 23 -5.67 -1.55 7.16
N ALA A 24 -4.71 -2.15 7.86
CA ALA A 24 -3.42 -2.50 7.30
C ALA A 24 -3.56 -3.51 6.16
N TYR A 25 -4.39 -4.52 6.35
CA TYR A 25 -4.64 -5.54 5.34
C TYR A 25 -5.28 -4.94 4.08
N ASN A 26 -6.29 -4.08 4.26
CA ASN A 26 -6.94 -3.40 3.14
C ASN A 26 -5.96 -2.51 2.38
N ALA A 27 -5.13 -1.76 3.10
CA ALA A 27 -4.13 -0.91 2.49
C ALA A 27 -3.15 -1.74 1.66
N LYS A 28 -2.67 -2.86 2.23
CA LYS A 28 -1.75 -3.76 1.55
C LYS A 28 -2.34 -4.36 0.28
N THR A 29 -3.59 -4.82 0.34
CA THR A 29 -4.29 -5.38 -0.81
C THR A 29 -4.47 -4.33 -1.90
N THR A 30 -4.87 -3.12 -1.52
CA THR A 30 -5.02 -2.00 -2.44
C THR A 30 -3.69 -1.64 -3.10
N MET A 31 -2.60 -1.61 -2.32
CA MET A 31 -1.27 -1.31 -2.82
C MET A 31 -0.78 -2.37 -3.81
N THR A 32 -1.04 -3.64 -3.51
CA THR A 32 -0.68 -4.74 -4.41
C THR A 32 -1.36 -4.59 -5.76
N HIS A 33 -2.66 -4.31 -5.75
CA HIS A 33 -3.43 -4.09 -6.96
C HIS A 33 -2.93 -2.87 -7.72
N ALA A 34 -2.69 -1.77 -7.01
CA ALA A 34 -2.21 -0.53 -7.60
C ALA A 34 -0.82 -0.71 -8.23
N ALA A 35 0.07 -1.43 -7.54
CA ALA A 35 1.42 -1.69 -8.04
C ALA A 35 1.38 -2.51 -9.34
N ARG A 36 0.50 -3.51 -9.41
CA ARG A 36 0.33 -4.31 -10.61
C ARG A 36 -0.22 -3.49 -11.78
N GLU A 37 -1.21 -2.65 -11.51
CA GLU A 37 -1.77 -1.77 -12.53
C GLU A 37 -0.73 -0.76 -13.01
N GLY A 38 0.07 -0.22 -12.10
CA GLY A 38 1.16 0.68 -12.45
C GLY A 38 2.22 0.00 -13.31
N ALA A 39 2.60 -1.22 -12.94
CA ALA A 39 3.58 -1.99 -13.70
C ALA A 39 3.06 -2.32 -15.09
N ARG A 40 1.79 -2.67 -15.21
CA ARG A 40 1.16 -2.93 -16.50
C ARG A 40 1.18 -1.68 -17.38
N THR A 41 0.82 -0.54 -16.82
CA THR A 41 0.83 0.73 -17.55
C THR A 41 2.24 1.07 -18.00
N LEU A 42 3.23 0.89 -17.13
CA LEU A 42 4.63 1.14 -17.46
C LEU A 42 5.12 0.23 -18.58
N ALA A 43 4.75 -1.05 -18.52
CA ALA A 43 5.13 -2.02 -19.55
C ALA A 43 4.52 -1.72 -20.91
N LEU A 44 3.29 -1.21 -20.94
CA LEU A 44 2.56 -0.94 -22.16
C LEU A 44 2.88 0.43 -22.75
N HIS A 45 3.05 1.43 -21.92
CA HIS A 45 3.17 2.83 -22.37
C HIS A 45 4.57 3.41 -22.19
N GLY A 46 5.41 2.82 -21.34
CA GLY A 46 6.76 3.30 -21.11
C GLY A 46 6.83 4.67 -20.44
N SER A 47 5.75 5.12 -19.81
CA SER A 47 5.68 6.45 -19.19
C SER A 47 5.58 6.31 -17.68
N VAL A 48 6.55 6.88 -16.97
CA VAL A 48 6.56 6.87 -15.50
C VAL A 48 5.40 7.70 -14.96
N SER A 49 5.11 8.85 -15.56
CA SER A 49 4.02 9.71 -15.10
C SER A 49 2.66 9.05 -15.25
N GLU A 50 2.43 8.32 -16.35
CA GLU A 50 1.19 7.56 -16.52
C GLU A 50 1.07 6.42 -15.51
N ALA A 51 2.18 5.72 -15.26
CA ALA A 51 2.21 4.64 -14.28
C ALA A 51 1.89 5.16 -12.89
N GLN A 52 2.48 6.28 -12.49
CA GLN A 52 2.21 6.91 -11.20
C GLN A 52 0.76 7.36 -11.10
N ALA A 53 0.23 7.96 -12.16
CA ALA A 53 -1.17 8.38 -12.19
C ALA A 53 -2.10 7.18 -12.05
N ARG A 54 -1.78 6.06 -12.69
CA ARG A 54 -2.58 4.84 -12.62
C ARG A 54 -2.56 4.23 -11.22
N VAL A 55 -1.39 4.23 -10.57
CA VAL A 55 -1.26 3.75 -9.19
C VAL A 55 -2.16 4.58 -8.28
N ARG A 56 -2.11 5.89 -8.39
CA ARG A 56 -2.93 6.76 -7.55
C ARG A 56 -4.41 6.60 -7.82
N ALA A 57 -4.79 6.44 -9.09
CA ALA A 57 -6.19 6.20 -9.46
C ALA A 57 -6.71 4.86 -8.95
N SER A 58 -5.83 3.85 -8.84
CA SER A 58 -6.19 2.52 -8.37
C SER A 58 -6.18 2.40 -6.84
N SER A 59 -5.74 3.44 -6.15
CA SER A 59 -5.68 3.44 -4.68
C SER A 59 -6.30 4.70 -4.08
N PRO A 60 -7.58 5.00 -4.40
CA PRO A 60 -8.21 6.23 -3.92
C PRO A 60 -8.46 6.23 -2.41
N SER A 61 -8.51 5.05 -1.79
CA SER A 61 -8.73 4.94 -0.34
C SER A 61 -7.50 5.27 0.48
N LEU A 62 -6.31 5.33 -0.14
CA LEU A 62 -5.07 5.67 0.55
C LEU A 62 -4.88 7.19 0.55
N ASN A 63 -4.25 7.69 1.62
CA ASN A 63 -3.86 9.09 1.69
C ASN A 63 -2.69 9.32 0.74
N GLN A 64 -2.94 10.00 -0.37
CA GLN A 64 -1.96 10.19 -1.44
C GLN A 64 -0.71 10.95 -0.97
N ALA A 65 -0.83 11.74 0.07
CA ALA A 65 0.32 12.46 0.64
C ALA A 65 1.37 11.50 1.23
N HIS A 66 0.96 10.30 1.61
CA HIS A 66 1.84 9.29 2.21
C HIS A 66 2.22 8.18 1.23
N VAL A 67 1.77 8.26 0.00
CA VAL A 67 2.08 7.26 -1.03
C VAL A 67 3.31 7.71 -1.81
N THR A 68 4.31 6.83 -1.85
CA THR A 68 5.52 7.04 -2.65
C THR A 68 5.60 5.95 -3.71
N ILE A 69 5.82 6.34 -4.95
CA ILE A 69 5.85 5.42 -6.09
C ILE A 69 7.23 5.49 -6.72
N THR A 70 7.89 4.34 -6.80
CA THR A 70 9.20 4.21 -7.41
C THR A 70 9.12 3.22 -8.56
N THR A 71 9.78 3.51 -9.66
CA THR A 71 9.81 2.63 -10.82
C THR A 71 11.23 2.11 -11.06
N VAL A 72 11.33 0.91 -11.57
CA VAL A 72 12.59 0.31 -12.00
C VAL A 72 12.41 -0.22 -13.42
N PRO A 73 13.11 0.30 -14.41
CA PRO A 73 14.08 1.39 -14.33
C PRO A 73 13.44 2.75 -14.03
N ALA A 74 14.20 3.64 -13.41
CA ALA A 74 13.68 4.94 -13.02
C ALA A 74 13.24 5.81 -14.21
N SER A 75 13.86 5.61 -15.36
CA SER A 75 13.52 6.32 -16.59
C SER A 75 12.24 5.82 -17.25
N GLY A 76 11.76 4.65 -16.85
CA GLY A 76 10.57 4.04 -17.44
C GLY A 76 10.80 3.41 -18.80
N VAL A 77 12.03 3.40 -19.30
CA VAL A 77 12.35 2.80 -20.58
C VAL A 77 12.15 1.29 -20.52
N CYS A 78 11.29 0.79 -21.39
CA CYS A 78 10.90 -0.62 -21.39
C CYS A 78 11.40 -1.27 -22.67
N THR A 79 12.40 -2.12 -22.54
CA THR A 79 12.97 -2.85 -23.68
C THR A 79 12.34 -4.24 -23.72
N PRO A 80 11.91 -4.73 -24.91
CA PRO A 80 11.34 -6.09 -25.00
C PRO A 80 12.27 -7.14 -24.40
N GLY A 81 11.70 -8.04 -23.59
CA GLY A 81 12.44 -9.08 -22.91
C GLY A 81 12.89 -8.71 -21.51
N GLN A 82 12.86 -7.44 -21.16
CA GLN A 82 13.18 -6.98 -19.80
C GLN A 82 11.92 -6.90 -18.95
N THR A 83 12.10 -6.75 -17.65
CA THR A 83 10.99 -6.57 -16.71
C THR A 83 11.01 -5.16 -16.15
N VAL A 84 9.83 -4.62 -15.90
CA VAL A 84 9.66 -3.37 -15.17
C VAL A 84 9.05 -3.66 -13.82
N LYS A 85 9.40 -2.85 -12.85
CA LYS A 85 8.86 -2.95 -11.49
C LYS A 85 8.31 -1.61 -11.05
N VAL A 86 7.18 -1.65 -10.38
CA VAL A 86 6.61 -0.47 -9.73
C VAL A 86 6.50 -0.80 -8.26
N VAL A 87 7.18 -0.01 -7.44
CA VAL A 87 7.20 -0.17 -5.99
C VAL A 87 6.32 0.93 -5.41
N VAL A 88 5.28 0.52 -4.69
CA VAL A 88 4.39 1.44 -3.98
C VAL A 88 4.71 1.35 -2.50
N SER A 89 5.09 2.47 -1.91
CA SER A 89 5.36 2.57 -0.47
C SER A 89 4.32 3.46 0.17
N TYR A 90 3.83 3.04 1.32
CA TYR A 90 2.79 3.76 2.04
C TYR A 90 3.14 3.82 3.51
N GLN A 91 3.07 5.03 4.07
CA GLN A 91 3.27 5.27 5.49
C GLN A 91 1.91 5.31 6.16
N MET A 92 1.59 4.27 6.90
CA MET A 92 0.32 4.15 7.60
C MET A 92 0.51 4.49 9.07
N ARG A 93 -0.30 5.42 9.57
CA ARG A 93 -0.32 5.75 10.98
C ARG A 93 -1.25 4.81 11.71
N TYR A 94 -0.77 4.32 12.84
CA TYR A 94 -1.60 3.55 13.75
C TYR A 94 -1.62 4.23 15.12
N SER A 95 -2.73 4.08 15.80
CA SER A 95 -2.88 4.59 17.16
C SER A 95 -3.64 3.56 17.98
N ILE A 96 -2.97 3.06 19.01
CA ILE A 96 -3.61 2.16 19.96
C ILE A 96 -3.77 2.94 21.26
N PRO A 97 -5.03 3.20 21.70
CA PRO A 97 -5.27 3.95 22.92
C PRO A 97 -4.56 3.32 24.11
N MET A 98 -3.93 4.17 24.93
CA MET A 98 -3.22 3.80 26.16
C MET A 98 -1.92 3.04 25.97
N PHE A 99 -1.55 2.66 24.73
CA PHE A 99 -0.33 1.91 24.48
C PHE A 99 0.66 2.68 23.62
N ARG A 100 0.35 2.85 22.35
CA ARG A 100 1.34 3.35 21.44
C ARG A 100 0.72 3.92 20.17
N SER A 101 1.32 4.96 19.66
CA SER A 101 1.07 5.43 18.30
C SER A 101 2.37 5.38 17.52
N GLY A 102 2.29 5.16 16.23
CA GLY A 102 3.46 5.08 15.38
C GLY A 102 3.09 4.97 13.92
N ASN A 103 4.11 4.76 13.09
CA ASN A 103 3.95 4.61 11.65
C ASN A 103 4.37 3.21 11.22
N TRP A 104 3.59 2.62 10.33
CA TRP A 104 3.96 1.41 9.61
C TRP A 104 4.32 1.76 8.19
N SER A 105 5.47 1.28 7.75
CA SER A 105 5.86 1.33 6.34
C SER A 105 5.36 0.07 5.66
N LEU A 106 4.46 0.25 4.71
CA LEU A 106 3.99 -0.83 3.85
C LEU A 106 4.59 -0.66 2.47
N GLN A 107 5.00 -1.75 1.86
CA GLN A 107 5.62 -1.71 0.54
C GLN A 107 5.16 -2.91 -0.27
N GLU A 108 4.70 -2.63 -1.49
CA GLU A 108 4.29 -3.66 -2.43
C GLU A 108 4.91 -3.39 -3.78
N THR A 109 5.27 -4.46 -4.48
CA THR A 109 5.93 -4.37 -5.78
C THR A 109 5.11 -5.09 -6.83
N GLY A 110 4.84 -4.40 -7.93
CA GLY A 110 4.27 -5.00 -9.13
C GLY A 110 5.37 -5.22 -10.15
N VAL A 111 5.39 -6.39 -10.77
CA VAL A 111 6.38 -6.74 -11.78
C VAL A 111 5.65 -7.11 -13.06
N MET A 112 6.11 -6.57 -14.18
CA MET A 112 5.53 -6.87 -15.49
C MET A 112 6.63 -6.97 -16.52
N ARG A 113 6.45 -7.87 -17.48
CA ARG A 113 7.40 -8.05 -18.56
C ARG A 113 7.12 -7.03 -19.67
N CYS A 114 8.18 -6.41 -20.18
CA CYS A 114 8.07 -5.45 -21.26
C CYS A 114 7.71 -6.13 -22.57
N GLY A 115 6.81 -5.50 -23.32
CA GLY A 115 6.40 -6.00 -24.63
C GLY A 115 5.40 -7.14 -24.60
N GLY A 116 4.87 -7.42 -23.46
CA GLY A 116 3.90 -8.48 -23.35
C GLY A 116 3.19 -8.54 -22.05
#